data_7668cee4d95fd5c38b7b38f5adc5df03
#
_entry.id   7668cee4d95fd5c38b7b38f5adc5df03
#
_cell.length_a   1.000
_cell.length_b   1.000
_cell.length_c   1.000
_cell.angle_alpha   90.00
_cell.angle_beta   90.00
_cell.angle_gamma   90.00
#
_symmetry.space_group_name_H-M   'P 1'
#
loop_
_entity.id
_entity.type
_entity.pdbx_description
1 polymer ?
#
loop_
_entity_poly.entity_id
_entity_poly.type
_entity_poly.pdbx_seq_one_letter_code
_entity_poly.pdbx_strand_id
1 'polypeptide(L)'
;MSTTILSIESSCDETAAAIVVDGREVKSNIIYSQIELHKLYGGVVPEIASRKHVEKVNQVIRAAIEEAHVTWDDIDAVAVTYGPGLVGALLVGVSAAKAVAYAKKKPLVGVHHIEGHIAANYIEHPDLEPPFMCMVASGGHSHLVYVKDYTTFEIVGRTRDDAAGEAFDKVARAIGLGYPGGPKIDKLAKEGNKEAIHFPRAFMEDAPYDFSFSGLKSAVLNYLNGCEMKHQEINRADVAASFQQAVVDVLTDNSVRAAKAYGCKKLALAGGVASNSSLRENMQLSLIHISE
;
A
#
# COMPACT_ATOMS: atom_id res chain seq x y z
N MET A 1 -21.25 -24.75 -0.92
CA MET A 1 -21.59 -23.83 -2.02
C MET A 1 -20.47 -22.82 -2.09
N SER A 2 -19.93 -22.56 -3.27
CA SER A 2 -18.94 -21.47 -3.44
C SER A 2 -19.63 -20.12 -3.41
N THR A 3 -18.93 -19.11 -2.90
CA THR A 3 -19.45 -17.74 -2.77
C THR A 3 -18.72 -16.83 -3.76
N THR A 4 -19.44 -16.23 -4.69
CA THR A 4 -18.90 -15.34 -5.72
C THR A 4 -19.22 -13.88 -5.36
N ILE A 5 -18.20 -13.04 -5.27
CA ILE A 5 -18.32 -11.64 -4.85
C ILE A 5 -17.81 -10.70 -5.95
N LEU A 6 -18.63 -9.70 -6.30
CA LEU A 6 -18.16 -8.53 -7.05
C LEU A 6 -17.60 -7.52 -6.06
N SER A 7 -16.31 -7.23 -6.17
CA SER A 7 -15.60 -6.25 -5.33
C SER A 7 -15.30 -4.97 -6.12
N ILE A 8 -15.46 -3.80 -5.46
CA ILE A 8 -15.23 -2.47 -6.06
C ILE A 8 -14.30 -1.66 -5.17
N GLU A 9 -13.27 -1.08 -5.78
CA GLU A 9 -12.29 -0.22 -5.11
C GLU A 9 -12.16 1.11 -5.85
N SER A 10 -12.21 2.23 -5.11
CA SER A 10 -12.05 3.57 -5.64
C SER A 10 -11.48 4.57 -4.62
N SER A 11 -10.67 4.08 -3.66
CA SER A 11 -10.27 4.90 -2.51
C SER A 11 -9.26 6.01 -2.82
N CYS A 12 -8.53 5.94 -3.93
CA CYS A 12 -7.49 6.91 -4.27
C CYS A 12 -7.50 7.28 -5.76
N ASP A 13 -6.56 6.77 -6.55
CA ASP A 13 -6.36 7.12 -7.96
C ASP A 13 -6.53 5.92 -8.91
N GLU A 14 -7.07 4.83 -8.41
CA GLU A 14 -7.39 3.65 -9.20
C GLU A 14 -8.86 3.27 -9.04
N THR A 15 -9.54 3.05 -10.17
CA THR A 15 -10.88 2.46 -10.20
C THR A 15 -10.72 0.99 -10.51
N ALA A 16 -11.07 0.12 -9.58
CA ALA A 16 -10.96 -1.31 -9.80
C ALA A 16 -12.27 -2.04 -9.51
N ALA A 17 -12.49 -3.13 -10.24
CA ALA A 17 -13.50 -4.13 -9.93
C ALA A 17 -12.97 -5.54 -10.20
N ALA A 18 -13.34 -6.47 -9.34
CA ALA A 18 -12.89 -7.86 -9.41
C ALA A 18 -14.05 -8.82 -9.09
N ILE A 19 -13.99 -10.00 -9.69
CA ILE A 19 -14.81 -11.15 -9.31
C ILE A 19 -13.93 -12.14 -8.56
N VAL A 20 -14.29 -12.41 -7.32
CA VAL A 20 -13.53 -13.30 -6.43
C VAL A 20 -14.44 -14.40 -5.92
N VAL A 21 -13.93 -15.65 -5.94
CA VAL A 21 -14.65 -16.84 -5.46
C VAL A 21 -13.98 -17.34 -4.19
N ASP A 22 -14.79 -17.59 -3.17
CA ASP A 22 -14.39 -18.12 -1.84
C ASP A 22 -13.22 -17.35 -1.18
N GLY A 23 -13.09 -16.05 -1.52
CA GLY A 23 -12.06 -15.16 -0.99
C GLY A 23 -10.62 -15.51 -1.40
N ARG A 24 -10.42 -16.42 -2.36
CA ARG A 24 -9.12 -16.92 -2.78
C ARG A 24 -8.91 -16.91 -4.29
N GLU A 25 -9.90 -17.31 -5.05
CA GLU A 25 -9.80 -17.42 -6.50
C GLU A 25 -10.26 -16.12 -7.17
N VAL A 26 -9.34 -15.44 -7.86
CA VAL A 26 -9.63 -14.24 -8.65
C VAL A 26 -10.02 -14.67 -10.07
N LYS A 27 -11.29 -14.48 -10.43
CA LYS A 27 -11.80 -14.77 -11.78
C LYS A 27 -11.53 -13.62 -12.75
N SER A 28 -11.56 -12.39 -12.25
CA SER A 28 -11.21 -11.18 -13.01
C SER A 28 -10.71 -10.09 -12.05
N ASN A 29 -9.87 -9.20 -12.58
CA ASN A 29 -9.38 -8.02 -11.85
C ASN A 29 -9.10 -6.89 -12.84
N ILE A 30 -10.08 -6.01 -13.02
CA ILE A 30 -9.99 -4.88 -13.95
C ILE A 30 -9.59 -3.63 -13.18
N ILE A 31 -8.51 -3.00 -13.60
CA ILE A 31 -7.97 -1.80 -12.97
C ILE A 31 -7.87 -0.69 -14.02
N TYR A 32 -8.47 0.46 -13.76
CA TYR A 32 -8.23 1.69 -14.46
C TYR A 32 -7.40 2.63 -13.58
N SER A 33 -6.11 2.76 -13.89
CA SER A 33 -5.19 3.64 -13.15
C SER A 33 -5.18 5.04 -13.72
N GLN A 34 -5.10 6.03 -12.84
CA GLN A 34 -5.00 7.45 -13.16
C GLN A 34 -3.57 7.99 -13.00
N ILE A 35 -2.58 7.11 -12.81
CA ILE A 35 -1.17 7.49 -12.57
C ILE A 35 -0.66 8.44 -13.65
N GLU A 36 -0.93 8.16 -14.94
CA GLU A 36 -0.47 9.01 -16.05
C GLU A 36 -1.08 10.41 -16.00
N LEU A 37 -2.33 10.53 -15.55
CA LEU A 37 -2.99 11.82 -15.37
C LEU A 37 -2.35 12.58 -14.18
N HIS A 38 -2.15 11.91 -13.06
CA HIS A 38 -1.63 12.54 -11.85
C HIS A 38 -0.14 12.87 -11.92
N LYS A 39 0.63 12.23 -12.81
CA LYS A 39 2.01 12.64 -13.14
C LYS A 39 2.10 14.10 -13.59
N LEU A 40 1.10 14.61 -14.32
CA LEU A 40 1.06 15.99 -14.79
C LEU A 40 1.01 17.00 -13.64
N TYR A 41 0.50 16.58 -12.48
CA TYR A 41 0.35 17.42 -11.27
C TYR A 41 1.41 17.10 -10.21
N GLY A 42 2.27 16.12 -10.48
CA GLY A 42 3.30 15.68 -9.54
C GLY A 42 2.76 14.92 -8.32
N GLY A 43 1.54 14.40 -8.40
CA GLY A 43 0.87 13.62 -7.34
C GLY A 43 -0.64 13.66 -7.48
N VAL A 44 -1.34 12.90 -6.65
CA VAL A 44 -2.80 12.75 -6.71
C VAL A 44 -3.52 14.06 -6.37
N VAL A 45 -4.45 14.47 -7.25
CA VAL A 45 -5.36 15.61 -7.03
C VAL A 45 -6.77 15.05 -6.74
N PRO A 46 -7.29 15.18 -5.50
CA PRO A 46 -8.51 14.50 -5.06
C PRO A 46 -9.74 14.75 -5.92
N GLU A 47 -9.96 16.00 -6.35
CA GLU A 47 -11.11 16.35 -7.19
C GLU A 47 -11.02 15.71 -8.58
N ILE A 48 -9.83 15.71 -9.19
CA ILE A 48 -9.60 15.08 -10.48
C ILE A 48 -9.82 13.58 -10.38
N ALA A 49 -9.29 12.95 -9.33
CA ALA A 49 -9.48 11.53 -9.06
C ALA A 49 -10.96 11.18 -8.98
N SER A 50 -11.73 11.93 -8.19
CA SER A 50 -13.18 11.70 -8.03
C SER A 50 -13.93 11.75 -9.35
N ARG A 51 -13.65 12.75 -10.20
CA ARG A 51 -14.29 12.90 -11.53
C ARG A 51 -13.96 11.71 -12.43
N LYS A 52 -12.72 11.23 -12.41
CA LYS A 52 -12.31 10.07 -13.22
C LYS A 52 -12.96 8.77 -12.76
N HIS A 53 -13.18 8.59 -11.48
CA HIS A 53 -13.94 7.44 -10.97
C HIS A 53 -15.37 7.44 -11.51
N VAL A 54 -16.05 8.60 -11.56
CA VAL A 54 -17.42 8.71 -12.13
C VAL A 54 -17.43 8.25 -13.59
N GLU A 55 -16.43 8.64 -14.38
CA GLU A 55 -16.34 8.25 -15.80
C GLU A 55 -16.10 6.74 -15.99
N LYS A 56 -15.44 6.07 -15.04
CA LYS A 56 -14.88 4.72 -15.24
C LYS A 56 -15.57 3.61 -14.48
N VAL A 57 -16.18 3.88 -13.34
CA VAL A 57 -16.71 2.84 -12.44
C VAL A 57 -17.63 1.84 -13.14
N ASN A 58 -18.56 2.31 -13.97
CA ASN A 58 -19.49 1.41 -14.68
C ASN A 58 -18.78 0.56 -15.76
N GLN A 59 -17.77 1.12 -16.41
CA GLN A 59 -16.98 0.41 -17.42
C GLN A 59 -16.17 -0.71 -16.79
N VAL A 60 -15.53 -0.42 -15.66
CA VAL A 60 -14.70 -1.36 -14.92
C VAL A 60 -15.53 -2.50 -14.33
N ILE A 61 -16.71 -2.19 -13.75
CA ILE A 61 -17.64 -3.22 -13.24
C ILE A 61 -18.10 -4.15 -14.36
N ARG A 62 -18.51 -3.59 -15.51
CA ARG A 62 -18.95 -4.40 -16.66
C ARG A 62 -17.84 -5.31 -17.17
N ALA A 63 -16.64 -4.76 -17.37
CA ALA A 63 -15.49 -5.51 -17.83
C ALA A 63 -15.13 -6.65 -16.88
N ALA A 64 -15.21 -6.43 -15.56
CA ALA A 64 -14.93 -7.47 -14.57
C ALA A 64 -15.90 -8.66 -14.68
N ILE A 65 -17.18 -8.38 -14.88
CA ILE A 65 -18.22 -9.43 -15.05
C ILE A 65 -18.01 -10.19 -16.37
N GLU A 66 -17.72 -9.46 -17.46
CA GLU A 66 -17.49 -10.02 -18.78
C GLU A 66 -16.23 -10.91 -18.78
N GLU A 67 -15.12 -10.45 -18.21
CA GLU A 67 -13.85 -11.20 -18.16
C GLU A 67 -13.97 -12.45 -17.29
N ALA A 68 -14.71 -12.38 -16.19
CA ALA A 68 -14.97 -13.54 -15.33
C ALA A 68 -15.93 -14.57 -15.94
N HIS A 69 -16.58 -14.25 -17.05
CA HIS A 69 -17.63 -15.06 -17.70
C HIS A 69 -18.76 -15.45 -16.76
N VAL A 70 -19.18 -14.53 -15.87
CA VAL A 70 -20.27 -14.70 -14.94
C VAL A 70 -21.45 -13.81 -15.29
N THR A 71 -22.63 -14.15 -14.77
CA THR A 71 -23.84 -13.33 -14.86
C THR A 71 -24.17 -12.73 -13.50
N TRP A 72 -25.14 -11.82 -13.44
CA TRP A 72 -25.61 -11.27 -12.17
C TRP A 72 -26.23 -12.32 -11.24
N ASP A 73 -26.72 -13.42 -11.79
CA ASP A 73 -27.31 -14.51 -11.00
C ASP A 73 -26.25 -15.33 -10.28
N ASP A 74 -25.04 -15.39 -10.84
CA ASP A 74 -23.91 -16.09 -10.24
C ASP A 74 -23.21 -15.32 -9.11
N ILE A 75 -23.51 -14.00 -8.96
CA ILE A 75 -22.92 -13.14 -7.93
C ILE A 75 -23.76 -13.21 -6.66
N ASP A 76 -23.16 -13.57 -5.54
CA ASP A 76 -23.83 -13.68 -4.24
C ASP A 76 -23.89 -12.37 -3.47
N ALA A 77 -22.84 -11.53 -3.56
CA ALA A 77 -22.74 -10.26 -2.85
C ALA A 77 -21.93 -9.22 -3.63
N VAL A 78 -22.11 -7.94 -3.28
CA VAL A 78 -21.30 -6.82 -3.75
C VAL A 78 -20.49 -6.30 -2.58
N ALA A 79 -19.17 -6.25 -2.71
CA ALA A 79 -18.26 -5.66 -1.74
C ALA A 79 -17.74 -4.32 -2.25
N VAL A 80 -17.50 -3.36 -1.35
CA VAL A 80 -16.94 -2.07 -1.72
C VAL A 80 -16.09 -1.48 -0.61
N THR A 81 -14.96 -0.88 -0.97
CA THR A 81 -14.17 -0.12 -0.03
C THR A 81 -14.91 1.14 0.39
N TYR A 82 -15.14 1.28 1.72
CA TYR A 82 -15.80 2.45 2.29
C TYR A 82 -14.85 3.45 2.94
N GLY A 83 -13.62 3.09 3.16
CA GLY A 83 -12.59 3.91 3.81
C GLY A 83 -11.43 3.08 4.36
N PRO A 84 -10.33 3.76 4.75
CA PRO A 84 -9.99 5.15 4.48
C PRO A 84 -9.66 5.42 3.01
N GLY A 85 -9.64 6.72 2.62
CA GLY A 85 -9.32 7.16 1.27
C GLY A 85 -9.83 8.57 0.98
N LEU A 86 -9.72 8.99 -0.27
CA LEU A 86 -10.24 10.28 -0.74
C LEU A 86 -11.77 10.27 -0.72
N VAL A 87 -12.39 11.15 0.05
CA VAL A 87 -13.84 11.15 0.29
C VAL A 87 -14.65 11.15 -1.01
N GLY A 88 -14.31 12.04 -1.96
CA GLY A 88 -15.01 12.12 -3.25
C GLY A 88 -14.87 10.85 -4.09
N ALA A 89 -13.69 10.22 -4.07
CA ALA A 89 -13.41 8.97 -4.76
C ALA A 89 -14.18 7.79 -4.14
N LEU A 90 -14.14 7.64 -2.81
CA LEU A 90 -14.91 6.64 -2.07
C LEU A 90 -16.40 6.75 -2.33
N LEU A 91 -16.95 7.97 -2.35
CA LEU A 91 -18.38 8.21 -2.61
C LEU A 91 -18.82 7.66 -3.97
N VAL A 92 -17.96 7.70 -4.98
CA VAL A 92 -18.28 7.15 -6.32
C VAL A 92 -18.43 5.63 -6.25
N GLY A 93 -17.43 4.92 -5.73
CA GLY A 93 -17.48 3.46 -5.60
C GLY A 93 -18.62 2.99 -4.72
N VAL A 94 -18.80 3.60 -3.55
CA VAL A 94 -19.89 3.27 -2.62
C VAL A 94 -21.26 3.50 -3.24
N SER A 95 -21.46 4.61 -3.98
CA SER A 95 -22.73 4.89 -4.66
C SER A 95 -23.03 3.88 -5.76
N ALA A 96 -22.00 3.54 -6.57
CA ALA A 96 -22.12 2.53 -7.62
C ALA A 96 -22.46 1.15 -7.02
N ALA A 97 -21.73 0.73 -5.98
CA ALA A 97 -21.99 -0.53 -5.30
C ALA A 97 -23.37 -0.61 -4.68
N LYS A 98 -23.85 0.46 -4.02
CA LYS A 98 -25.21 0.54 -3.48
C LYS A 98 -26.28 0.42 -4.58
N ALA A 99 -26.08 1.12 -5.70
CA ALA A 99 -27.02 1.07 -6.82
C ALA A 99 -27.10 -0.33 -7.42
N VAL A 100 -25.97 -0.99 -7.62
CA VAL A 100 -25.90 -2.37 -8.13
C VAL A 100 -26.52 -3.36 -7.14
N ALA A 101 -26.13 -3.30 -5.87
CA ALA A 101 -26.66 -4.19 -4.83
C ALA A 101 -28.19 -4.08 -4.72
N TYR A 102 -28.70 -2.85 -4.73
CA TYR A 102 -30.15 -2.59 -4.69
C TYR A 102 -30.88 -3.13 -5.93
N ALA A 103 -30.38 -2.78 -7.14
CA ALA A 103 -31.03 -3.18 -8.40
C ALA A 103 -31.00 -4.70 -8.62
N LYS A 104 -29.94 -5.38 -8.15
CA LYS A 104 -29.78 -6.83 -8.30
C LYS A 104 -30.22 -7.63 -7.07
N LYS A 105 -30.73 -6.94 -6.04
CA LYS A 105 -31.18 -7.54 -4.77
C LYS A 105 -30.09 -8.41 -4.12
N LYS A 106 -28.82 -7.96 -4.16
CA LYS A 106 -27.68 -8.64 -3.56
C LYS A 106 -27.28 -7.96 -2.25
N PRO A 107 -26.77 -8.71 -1.27
CA PRO A 107 -26.14 -8.12 -0.08
C PRO A 107 -25.02 -7.16 -0.45
N LEU A 108 -24.89 -6.07 0.33
CA LEU A 108 -23.77 -5.12 0.22
C LEU A 108 -22.87 -5.27 1.43
N VAL A 109 -21.57 -5.42 1.17
CA VAL A 109 -20.54 -5.59 2.19
C VAL A 109 -19.57 -4.40 2.12
N GLY A 110 -19.44 -3.65 3.21
CA GLY A 110 -18.40 -2.61 3.34
C GLY A 110 -17.07 -3.23 3.75
N VAL A 111 -15.99 -2.86 3.04
CA VAL A 111 -14.64 -3.34 3.31
C VAL A 111 -13.74 -2.16 3.70
N HIS A 112 -12.95 -2.32 4.75
CA HIS A 112 -11.94 -1.35 5.12
C HIS A 112 -10.72 -1.50 4.20
N HIS A 113 -10.20 -0.39 3.63
CA HIS A 113 -9.12 -0.40 2.65
C HIS A 113 -7.86 -1.17 3.14
N ILE A 114 -7.49 -0.96 4.40
CA ILE A 114 -6.33 -1.65 5.00
C ILE A 114 -6.58 -3.16 5.14
N GLU A 115 -7.79 -3.58 5.47
CA GLU A 115 -8.17 -4.99 5.50
C GLU A 115 -8.11 -5.61 4.10
N GLY A 116 -8.48 -4.85 3.06
CA GLY A 116 -8.30 -5.26 1.66
C GLY A 116 -6.84 -5.52 1.31
N HIS A 117 -5.93 -4.65 1.74
CA HIS A 117 -4.49 -4.87 1.57
C HIS A 117 -4.00 -6.14 2.29
N ILE A 118 -4.45 -6.39 3.51
CA ILE A 118 -4.09 -7.60 4.26
C ILE A 118 -4.63 -8.84 3.55
N ALA A 119 -5.89 -8.80 3.12
CA ALA A 119 -6.58 -9.91 2.47
C ALA A 119 -5.94 -10.31 1.12
N ALA A 120 -5.28 -9.39 0.42
CA ALA A 120 -4.56 -9.70 -0.81
C ALA A 120 -3.47 -10.78 -0.62
N ASN A 121 -2.89 -10.88 0.58
CA ASN A 121 -1.93 -11.94 0.90
C ASN A 121 -2.55 -13.34 0.84
N TYR A 122 -3.85 -13.49 1.10
CA TYR A 122 -4.54 -14.77 1.02
C TYR A 122 -4.69 -15.28 -0.42
N ILE A 123 -4.64 -14.38 -1.40
CA ILE A 123 -4.66 -14.74 -2.83
C ILE A 123 -3.29 -15.26 -3.26
N GLU A 124 -2.22 -14.56 -2.89
CA GLU A 124 -0.83 -14.94 -3.22
C GLU A 124 -0.37 -16.17 -2.43
N HIS A 125 -0.83 -16.30 -1.18
CA HIS A 125 -0.48 -17.37 -0.24
C HIS A 125 -1.72 -18.09 0.26
N PRO A 126 -2.27 -19.05 -0.49
CA PRO A 126 -3.51 -19.76 -0.14
C PRO A 126 -3.44 -20.48 1.22
N ASP A 127 -2.24 -20.88 1.65
CA ASP A 127 -2.01 -21.57 2.93
C ASP A 127 -1.79 -20.60 4.10
N LEU A 128 -1.85 -19.28 3.85
CA LEU A 128 -1.73 -18.30 4.92
C LEU A 128 -2.99 -18.31 5.79
N GLU A 129 -2.81 -18.57 7.06
CA GLU A 129 -3.85 -18.54 8.07
C GLU A 129 -3.44 -17.67 9.26
N PRO A 130 -4.38 -16.92 9.86
CA PRO A 130 -4.13 -16.25 11.14
C PRO A 130 -3.77 -17.23 12.26
N PRO A 131 -3.06 -16.79 13.35
CA PRO A 131 -2.62 -15.42 13.51
C PRO A 131 -1.28 -15.13 12.80
N PHE A 132 -1.10 -13.86 12.39
CA PHE A 132 0.17 -13.36 11.84
C PHE A 132 0.30 -11.83 12.02
N MET A 133 1.53 -11.32 11.90
CA MET A 133 1.79 -9.89 11.82
C MET A 133 1.80 -9.44 10.36
N CYS A 134 1.16 -8.31 10.04
CA CYS A 134 1.17 -7.74 8.70
C CYS A 134 1.72 -6.31 8.72
N MET A 135 2.78 -6.06 7.95
CA MET A 135 3.26 -4.72 7.65
C MET A 135 2.54 -4.19 6.42
N VAL A 136 1.63 -3.25 6.62
CA VAL A 136 0.92 -2.55 5.54
C VAL A 136 1.62 -1.23 5.27
N ALA A 137 2.31 -1.11 4.13
CA ALA A 137 3.01 0.09 3.71
C ALA A 137 2.56 0.54 2.32
N SER A 138 1.93 1.69 2.23
CA SER A 138 1.39 2.26 1.00
C SER A 138 1.75 3.75 0.86
N GLY A 139 1.20 4.41 -0.16
CA GLY A 139 1.35 5.85 -0.36
C GLY A 139 0.85 6.68 0.82
N GLY A 140 -0.28 6.28 1.43
CA GLY A 140 -0.92 7.03 2.51
C GLY A 140 -0.88 6.35 3.88
N HIS A 141 -0.43 5.11 3.99
CA HIS A 141 -0.51 4.33 5.22
C HIS A 141 0.79 3.58 5.50
N SER A 142 1.18 3.57 6.77
CA SER A 142 2.23 2.69 7.30
C SER A 142 1.73 2.16 8.64
N HIS A 143 1.24 0.92 8.64
CA HIS A 143 0.63 0.26 9.80
C HIS A 143 1.25 -1.10 10.04
N LEU A 144 1.51 -1.43 11.30
CA LEU A 144 1.70 -2.80 11.74
C LEU A 144 0.37 -3.31 12.30
N VAL A 145 -0.10 -4.42 11.76
CA VAL A 145 -1.40 -5.00 12.11
C VAL A 145 -1.20 -6.44 12.58
N TYR A 146 -1.63 -6.71 13.80
CA TYR A 146 -1.78 -8.07 14.28
C TYR A 146 -3.11 -8.63 13.79
N VAL A 147 -3.05 -9.60 12.89
CA VAL A 147 -4.20 -10.32 12.34
C VAL A 147 -4.47 -11.51 13.24
N LYS A 148 -5.42 -11.38 14.14
CA LYS A 148 -5.76 -12.39 15.13
C LYS A 148 -6.57 -13.53 14.53
N ASP A 149 -7.54 -13.19 13.71
CA ASP A 149 -8.35 -14.10 12.91
C ASP A 149 -8.77 -13.37 11.61
N TYR A 150 -9.62 -14.00 10.76
CA TYR A 150 -10.02 -13.44 9.46
C TYR A 150 -10.85 -12.15 9.56
N THR A 151 -11.35 -11.79 10.72
CA THR A 151 -12.25 -10.66 10.96
C THR A 151 -11.77 -9.71 12.06
N THR A 152 -10.72 -10.08 12.80
CA THR A 152 -10.23 -9.33 13.95
C THR A 152 -8.80 -8.84 13.70
N PHE A 153 -8.68 -7.53 13.62
CA PHE A 153 -7.43 -6.82 13.31
C PHE A 153 -7.10 -5.84 14.43
N GLU A 154 -5.85 -5.85 14.90
CA GLU A 154 -5.35 -4.90 15.89
C GLU A 154 -4.20 -4.10 15.29
N ILE A 155 -4.32 -2.79 15.22
CA ILE A 155 -3.23 -1.92 14.80
C ILE A 155 -2.28 -1.75 15.98
N VAL A 156 -1.10 -2.35 15.89
CA VAL A 156 -0.08 -2.35 16.96
C VAL A 156 0.97 -1.27 16.78
N GLY A 157 1.09 -0.74 15.55
CA GLY A 157 1.97 0.39 15.21
C GLY A 157 1.44 1.14 13.99
N ARG A 158 1.70 2.43 13.93
CA ARG A 158 1.29 3.30 12.82
C ARG A 158 2.25 4.46 12.63
N THR A 159 2.24 5.07 11.44
CA THR A 159 2.98 6.30 11.26
C THR A 159 2.33 7.46 12.04
N ARG A 160 3.17 8.32 12.61
CA ARG A 160 2.75 9.55 13.33
C ARG A 160 2.77 10.78 12.42
N ASP A 161 3.33 10.64 11.22
CA ASP A 161 3.47 11.73 10.26
C ASP A 161 3.39 11.19 8.81
N ASP A 162 4.38 11.45 7.95
CA ASP A 162 4.40 10.96 6.58
C ASP A 162 4.37 9.42 6.55
N ALA A 163 3.58 8.83 5.66
CA ALA A 163 3.69 7.40 5.36
C ALA A 163 4.98 7.10 4.59
N ALA A 164 5.44 5.84 4.63
CA ALA A 164 6.66 5.43 3.93
C ALA A 164 6.59 5.76 2.44
N GLY A 165 5.49 5.42 1.75
CA GLY A 165 5.32 5.71 0.32
C GLY A 165 5.30 7.21 0.03
N GLU A 166 4.67 8.00 0.88
CA GLU A 166 4.69 9.47 0.78
C GLU A 166 6.11 10.03 0.91
N ALA A 167 6.91 9.48 1.83
CA ALA A 167 8.32 9.85 1.98
C ALA A 167 9.13 9.50 0.73
N PHE A 168 8.90 8.33 0.13
CA PHE A 168 9.50 7.95 -1.16
C PHE A 168 9.14 8.94 -2.27
N ASP A 169 7.87 9.33 -2.39
CA ASP A 169 7.43 10.27 -3.43
C ASP A 169 8.03 11.67 -3.24
N LYS A 170 8.10 12.16 -2.00
CA LYS A 170 8.68 13.46 -1.66
C LYS A 170 10.19 13.50 -1.94
N VAL A 171 10.92 12.46 -1.55
CA VAL A 171 12.38 12.37 -1.80
C VAL A 171 12.67 12.18 -3.29
N ALA A 172 11.91 11.33 -3.99
CA ALA A 172 12.05 11.16 -5.44
C ALA A 172 11.89 12.49 -6.18
N ARG A 173 10.93 13.30 -5.79
CA ARG A 173 10.73 14.63 -6.35
C ARG A 173 11.94 15.54 -6.08
N ALA A 174 12.46 15.52 -4.85
CA ALA A 174 13.59 16.35 -4.45
C ALA A 174 14.87 16.02 -5.22
N ILE A 175 15.09 14.75 -5.59
CA ILE A 175 16.23 14.32 -6.40
C ILE A 175 15.93 14.26 -7.91
N GLY A 176 14.78 14.82 -8.35
CA GLY A 176 14.43 14.98 -9.75
C GLY A 176 13.93 13.73 -10.47
N LEU A 177 13.45 12.70 -9.74
CA LEU A 177 12.90 11.48 -10.34
C LEU A 177 11.41 11.59 -10.68
N GLY A 178 10.66 12.49 -10.02
CA GLY A 178 9.22 12.69 -10.22
C GLY A 178 8.38 11.55 -9.63
N TYR A 179 7.11 11.48 -10.05
CA TYR A 179 6.08 10.57 -9.53
C TYR A 179 5.83 9.39 -10.49
N PRO A 180 5.46 8.16 -10.01
CA PRO A 180 5.55 7.71 -8.62
C PRO A 180 7.01 7.51 -8.18
N GLY A 181 7.30 7.84 -6.91
CA GLY A 181 8.68 7.89 -6.41
C GLY A 181 9.24 6.53 -6.01
N GLY A 182 8.44 5.69 -5.37
CA GLY A 182 8.88 4.40 -4.83
C GLY A 182 9.64 3.53 -5.84
N PRO A 183 9.03 3.16 -6.98
CA PRO A 183 9.70 2.33 -7.99
C PRO A 183 10.95 2.96 -8.60
N LYS A 184 10.97 4.29 -8.72
CA LYS A 184 12.11 5.02 -9.29
C LYS A 184 13.30 5.08 -8.33
N ILE A 185 13.03 5.28 -7.04
CA ILE A 185 14.06 5.21 -6.00
C ILE A 185 14.59 3.78 -5.91
N ASP A 186 13.73 2.76 -5.87
CA ASP A 186 14.14 1.36 -5.80
C ASP A 186 15.06 0.97 -6.97
N LYS A 187 14.74 1.45 -8.18
CA LYS A 187 15.58 1.23 -9.36
C LYS A 187 16.94 1.94 -9.23
N LEU A 188 16.95 3.24 -8.89
CA LEU A 188 18.17 4.03 -8.80
C LEU A 188 19.06 3.61 -7.64
N ALA A 189 18.49 3.18 -6.53
CA ALA A 189 19.20 2.71 -5.35
C ALA A 189 20.12 1.51 -5.62
N LYS A 190 19.81 0.70 -6.64
CA LYS A 190 20.64 -0.44 -7.05
C LYS A 190 22.01 -0.03 -7.63
N GLU A 191 22.12 1.23 -8.09
CA GLU A 191 23.33 1.80 -8.65
C GLU A 191 24.15 2.58 -7.60
N GLY A 192 23.61 2.77 -6.39
CA GLY A 192 24.19 3.57 -5.32
C GLY A 192 24.75 2.75 -4.16
N ASN A 193 25.51 3.42 -3.32
CA ASN A 193 26.02 2.86 -2.07
C ASN A 193 25.09 3.25 -0.91
N LYS A 194 24.43 2.28 -0.27
CA LYS A 194 23.52 2.47 0.84
C LYS A 194 24.18 3.00 2.13
N GLU A 195 25.49 2.88 2.24
CA GLU A 195 26.30 3.36 3.38
C GLU A 195 26.96 4.73 3.12
N ALA A 196 26.74 5.34 1.93
CA ALA A 196 27.39 6.59 1.56
C ALA A 196 26.95 7.78 2.42
N ILE A 197 25.68 7.79 2.85
CA ILE A 197 25.09 8.88 3.64
C ILE A 197 24.34 8.28 4.83
N HIS A 198 24.74 8.67 6.03
CA HIS A 198 24.10 8.21 7.25
C HIS A 198 22.87 9.05 7.57
N PHE A 199 21.69 8.66 7.03
CA PHE A 199 20.41 9.28 7.38
C PHE A 199 19.83 8.74 8.70
N PRO A 200 19.04 9.52 9.43
CA PRO A 200 18.49 9.11 10.72
C PRO A 200 17.44 7.99 10.57
N ARG A 201 17.36 7.12 11.58
CA ARG A 201 16.30 6.12 11.79
C ARG A 201 15.51 6.54 13.03
N ALA A 202 14.23 6.82 12.86
CA ALA A 202 13.39 7.23 13.97
C ALA A 202 12.85 6.00 14.70
N PHE A 203 13.28 5.82 15.96
CA PHE A 203 12.72 4.85 16.89
C PHE A 203 12.10 5.61 18.06
N MET A 204 10.88 5.23 18.47
CA MET A 204 10.14 5.90 19.52
C MET A 204 10.09 5.05 20.79
N GLU A 205 10.50 5.61 21.92
CA GLU A 205 10.52 4.91 23.20
C GLU A 205 9.10 4.67 23.76
N ASP A 206 8.21 5.66 23.59
CA ASP A 206 6.83 5.65 24.07
C ASP A 206 5.88 4.78 23.21
N ALA A 207 6.26 4.49 21.96
CA ALA A 207 5.49 3.67 21.03
C ALA A 207 6.43 2.85 20.13
N PRO A 208 6.95 1.73 20.64
CA PRO A 208 8.08 1.02 20.05
C PRO A 208 7.83 0.43 18.65
N TYR A 209 6.59 0.43 18.18
CA TYR A 209 6.21 -0.08 16.85
C TYR A 209 5.70 1.00 15.91
N ASP A 210 5.56 2.26 16.38
CA ASP A 210 5.16 3.38 15.55
C ASP A 210 6.29 3.80 14.59
N PHE A 211 5.92 4.52 13.53
CA PHE A 211 6.82 5.01 12.51
C PHE A 211 6.82 6.54 12.45
N SER A 212 7.91 7.11 11.94
CA SER A 212 8.02 8.53 11.56
C SER A 212 9.01 8.66 10.41
N PHE A 213 8.59 9.30 9.33
CA PHE A 213 9.43 9.51 8.14
C PHE A 213 9.62 10.99 7.79
N SER A 214 8.92 11.92 8.45
CA SER A 214 9.05 13.35 8.19
C SER A 214 10.45 13.87 8.54
N GLY A 215 11.05 13.39 9.63
CA GLY A 215 12.41 13.70 10.03
C GLY A 215 13.45 13.18 9.04
N LEU A 216 13.27 11.98 8.53
CA LEU A 216 14.11 11.39 7.50
C LEU A 216 14.06 12.18 6.19
N LYS A 217 12.85 12.54 5.73
CA LYS A 217 12.67 13.42 4.57
C LYS A 217 13.40 14.75 4.75
N SER A 218 13.24 15.38 5.92
CA SER A 218 13.90 16.66 6.21
C SER A 218 15.42 16.53 6.21
N ALA A 219 15.96 15.42 6.71
CA ALA A 219 17.40 15.15 6.68
C ALA A 219 17.93 15.03 5.24
N VAL A 220 17.18 14.36 4.35
CA VAL A 220 17.55 14.29 2.93
C VAL A 220 17.54 15.69 2.29
N LEU A 221 16.49 16.49 2.51
CA LEU A 221 16.41 17.85 1.96
C LEU A 221 17.56 18.74 2.47
N ASN A 222 17.88 18.64 3.75
CA ASN A 222 18.99 19.39 4.35
C ASN A 222 20.34 18.96 3.76
N TYR A 223 20.54 17.66 3.51
CA TYR A 223 21.74 17.15 2.85
C TYR A 223 21.88 17.73 1.44
N LEU A 224 20.80 17.68 0.64
CA LEU A 224 20.80 18.21 -0.73
C LEU A 224 21.11 19.71 -0.75
N ASN A 225 20.43 20.50 0.09
CA ASN A 225 20.69 21.94 0.23
C ASN A 225 22.13 22.22 0.69
N GLY A 226 22.65 21.42 1.62
CA GLY A 226 24.04 21.55 2.09
C GLY A 226 25.07 21.29 0.98
N CYS A 227 24.83 20.32 0.11
CA CYS A 227 25.67 20.05 -1.05
C CYS A 227 25.61 21.22 -2.06
N GLU A 228 24.40 21.73 -2.33
CA GLU A 228 24.20 22.85 -3.25
C GLU A 228 24.93 24.11 -2.76
N MET A 229 24.79 24.46 -1.48
CA MET A 229 25.48 25.60 -0.86
C MET A 229 27.01 25.49 -0.91
N LYS A 230 27.54 24.27 -0.86
CA LYS A 230 28.98 23.98 -0.93
C LYS A 230 29.49 23.73 -2.34
N HIS A 231 28.62 23.83 -3.37
CA HIS A 231 28.92 23.47 -4.75
C HIS A 231 29.48 22.06 -4.90
N GLN A 232 29.01 21.12 -4.07
CA GLN A 232 29.39 19.72 -4.13
C GLN A 232 28.47 18.97 -5.09
N GLU A 233 29.03 18.08 -5.87
CA GLU A 233 28.25 17.20 -6.75
C GLU A 233 27.42 16.21 -5.92
N ILE A 234 26.15 16.04 -6.28
CA ILE A 234 25.23 15.12 -5.60
C ILE A 234 25.18 13.82 -6.39
N ASN A 235 25.68 12.73 -5.79
CA ASN A 235 25.41 11.40 -6.31
C ASN A 235 23.99 10.98 -5.94
N ARG A 236 23.05 11.12 -6.88
CA ARG A 236 21.63 10.81 -6.68
C ARG A 236 21.39 9.33 -6.36
N ALA A 237 22.23 8.42 -6.89
CA ALA A 237 22.11 7.00 -6.63
C ALA A 237 22.45 6.68 -5.16
N ASP A 238 23.49 7.31 -4.61
CA ASP A 238 23.85 7.16 -3.19
C ASP A 238 22.80 7.75 -2.27
N VAL A 239 22.20 8.90 -2.63
CA VAL A 239 21.07 9.48 -1.87
C VAL A 239 19.88 8.53 -1.88
N ALA A 240 19.52 7.98 -3.04
CA ALA A 240 18.41 7.03 -3.17
C ALA A 240 18.67 5.76 -2.37
N ALA A 241 19.86 5.18 -2.46
CA ALA A 241 20.25 3.96 -1.76
C ALA A 241 20.26 4.14 -0.24
N SER A 242 20.89 5.23 0.24
CA SER A 242 20.99 5.52 1.68
C SER A 242 19.63 5.88 2.29
N PHE A 243 18.78 6.63 1.57
CA PHE A 243 17.42 6.93 1.99
C PHE A 243 16.55 5.66 2.06
N GLN A 244 16.56 4.85 0.99
CA GLN A 244 15.83 3.58 0.95
C GLN A 244 16.23 2.67 2.09
N GLN A 245 17.55 2.52 2.34
CA GLN A 245 18.04 1.69 3.45
C GLN A 245 17.50 2.21 4.80
N ALA A 246 17.47 3.52 5.03
CA ALA A 246 16.96 4.08 6.27
C ALA A 246 15.47 3.77 6.49
N VAL A 247 14.65 3.83 5.43
CA VAL A 247 13.23 3.44 5.50
C VAL A 247 13.10 1.95 5.77
N VAL A 248 13.83 1.13 5.02
CA VAL A 248 13.79 -0.34 5.12
C VAL A 248 14.19 -0.82 6.51
N ASP A 249 15.24 -0.24 7.09
CA ASP A 249 15.71 -0.60 8.45
C ASP A 249 14.59 -0.39 9.48
N VAL A 250 13.93 0.77 9.46
CA VAL A 250 12.85 1.08 10.42
C VAL A 250 11.63 0.17 10.21
N LEU A 251 11.21 -0.05 8.95
CA LEU A 251 10.07 -0.92 8.65
C LEU A 251 10.36 -2.36 9.08
N THR A 252 11.56 -2.86 8.81
CA THR A 252 11.96 -4.23 9.12
C THR A 252 12.10 -4.43 10.64
N ASP A 253 12.84 -3.56 11.33
CA ASP A 253 13.09 -3.70 12.77
C ASP A 253 11.79 -3.68 13.58
N ASN A 254 10.93 -2.67 13.34
CA ASN A 254 9.66 -2.58 14.06
C ASN A 254 8.74 -3.77 13.76
N SER A 255 8.72 -4.27 12.51
CA SER A 255 7.91 -5.43 12.14
C SER A 255 8.37 -6.71 12.85
N VAL A 256 9.68 -6.95 12.88
CA VAL A 256 10.27 -8.12 13.54
C VAL A 256 10.09 -8.06 15.06
N ARG A 257 10.30 -6.87 15.65
CA ARG A 257 10.09 -6.66 17.10
C ARG A 257 8.64 -6.89 17.50
N ALA A 258 7.68 -6.36 16.72
CA ALA A 258 6.26 -6.57 16.96
C ALA A 258 5.89 -8.04 16.78
N ALA A 259 6.34 -8.70 15.72
CA ALA A 259 6.07 -10.11 15.49
C ALA A 259 6.57 -10.98 16.65
N LYS A 260 7.79 -10.73 17.15
CA LYS A 260 8.34 -11.43 18.33
C LYS A 260 7.53 -11.17 19.60
N ALA A 261 7.15 -9.91 19.86
CA ALA A 261 6.39 -9.55 21.06
C ALA A 261 4.98 -10.17 21.08
N TYR A 262 4.36 -10.32 19.91
CA TYR A 262 3.03 -10.94 19.75
C TYR A 262 3.10 -12.46 19.53
N GLY A 263 4.28 -13.05 19.55
CA GLY A 263 4.47 -14.51 19.33
C GLY A 263 4.09 -14.98 17.93
N CYS A 264 4.10 -14.07 16.94
CA CYS A 264 3.78 -14.42 15.57
C CYS A 264 4.94 -15.16 14.90
N LYS A 265 4.64 -16.30 14.27
CA LYS A 265 5.61 -17.07 13.47
C LYS A 265 5.58 -16.71 11.99
N LYS A 266 4.60 -15.90 11.57
CA LYS A 266 4.38 -15.47 10.19
C LYS A 266 4.34 -13.95 10.15
N LEU A 267 4.96 -13.36 9.14
CA LEU A 267 4.92 -11.94 8.86
C LEU A 267 4.59 -11.75 7.38
N ALA A 268 3.56 -10.96 7.09
CA ALA A 268 3.14 -10.62 5.75
C ALA A 268 3.47 -9.15 5.42
N LEU A 269 3.69 -8.87 4.14
CA LEU A 269 3.83 -7.52 3.61
C LEU A 269 2.63 -7.19 2.73
N ALA A 270 2.12 -5.96 2.84
CA ALA A 270 1.00 -5.49 2.04
C ALA A 270 1.16 -4.01 1.66
N GLY A 271 0.42 -3.57 0.64
CA GLY A 271 0.47 -2.21 0.11
C GLY A 271 1.58 -1.98 -0.92
N GLY A 272 1.55 -0.83 -1.60
CA GLY A 272 2.43 -0.54 -2.72
C GLY A 272 3.93 -0.55 -2.40
N VAL A 273 4.32 -0.16 -1.17
CA VAL A 273 5.72 -0.19 -0.73
C VAL A 273 6.23 -1.63 -0.51
N ALA A 274 5.33 -2.60 -0.32
CA ALA A 274 5.69 -4.02 -0.24
C ALA A 274 6.33 -4.57 -1.54
N SER A 275 6.19 -3.86 -2.66
CA SER A 275 6.87 -4.20 -3.92
C SER A 275 8.34 -3.78 -3.95
N ASN A 276 8.81 -2.97 -2.99
CA ASN A 276 10.20 -2.53 -2.90
C ASN A 276 11.13 -3.73 -2.70
N SER A 277 12.13 -3.86 -3.59
CA SER A 277 13.02 -5.03 -3.63
C SER A 277 13.87 -5.15 -2.37
N SER A 278 14.40 -4.05 -1.87
CA SER A 278 15.23 -4.02 -0.66
C SER A 278 14.42 -4.35 0.59
N LEU A 279 13.17 -3.88 0.70
CA LEU A 279 12.28 -4.23 1.82
C LEU A 279 11.99 -5.73 1.85
N ARG A 280 11.65 -6.33 0.71
CA ARG A 280 11.40 -7.77 0.61
C ARG A 280 12.61 -8.59 1.02
N GLU A 281 13.79 -8.25 0.51
CA GLU A 281 15.03 -8.94 0.83
C GLU A 281 15.37 -8.86 2.33
N ASN A 282 15.32 -7.66 2.90
CA ASN A 282 15.64 -7.45 4.32
C ASN A 282 14.62 -8.15 5.24
N MET A 283 13.32 -8.13 4.90
CA MET A 283 12.30 -8.85 5.65
C MET A 283 12.53 -10.35 5.60
N GLN A 284 12.84 -10.91 4.43
CA GLN A 284 13.08 -12.34 4.27
C GLN A 284 14.29 -12.79 5.08
N LEU A 285 15.39 -12.04 5.06
CA LEU A 285 16.58 -12.31 5.86
C LEU A 285 16.28 -12.25 7.37
N SER A 286 15.43 -11.31 7.80
CA SER A 286 15.05 -11.14 9.20
C SER A 286 14.09 -12.23 9.71
N LEU A 287 13.27 -12.81 8.83
CA LEU A 287 12.35 -13.91 9.18
C LEU A 287 13.08 -15.21 9.52
N ILE A 288 14.26 -15.43 8.96
CA ILE A 288 15.13 -16.58 9.31
C ILE A 288 15.48 -16.54 10.80
N HIS A 289 15.60 -15.35 11.40
CA HIS A 289 15.90 -15.15 12.82
C HIS A 289 14.68 -15.20 13.76
N ILE A 290 13.46 -15.29 13.25
CA ILE A 290 12.24 -15.46 14.07
C ILE A 290 11.93 -16.94 14.27
N SER A 291 12.38 -17.80 13.36
CA SER A 291 12.09 -19.24 13.38
C SER A 291 13.10 -20.07 14.21
N GLU A 292 14.16 -19.46 14.72
CA GLU A 292 15.08 -20.06 15.70
C GLU A 292 14.69 -19.69 17.14
#